data_264890777f8c61a3ff29269e15cb3323
#
_entry.id   264890777f8c61a3ff29269e15cb3323
#
_cell.length_a   1.000
_cell.length_b   1.000
_cell.length_c   1.000
_cell.angle_alpha   90.00
_cell.angle_beta   90.00
_cell.angle_gamma   90.00
#
_symmetry.space_group_name_H-M   'P 1'
#
loop_
_entity.id
_entity.type
_entity.pdbx_description
1 polymer ?
#
loop_
_entity_poly.entity_id
_entity_poly.type
_entity_poly.pdbx_seq_one_letter_code
_entity_poly.pdbx_strand_id
1 'polypeptide(L)'
;MDAPEVKSIPKTDQKRPSALKQTAIFFKRNLSAKLTNLQYILVTLLEAPVLAFICSLLTKFTHASGVYTVMENKNLVSYLFMAIIVAVFLGMSGSAEEIIKDRALLKREKFLNLSYAAYIRSKILYMACVCLVQTFLFTVAGNLTMELHGLFWTWWLILFVSAFLSALMGLLLSQCMNSVVAIYITIPLLLIPQILLCGLVVKFDDLNPGSQTGNVPVIGDIIPSRWAYEAMAVSCFSLNGYEKQFYEQDREKFTCMYYERAFLYELESQVEMRQNEILSEDKEENPVHVEILSHCMPQLSEMFGIEDYDGDWSYDSLMEWIEKARSVLRKSGNATTLALDREVNAWIKENGKEALTELKKANHNLQLENLVLNRDTNTLYAVRGNNIVPKCGYIFLTPRSKAGRAPFYSGVKVIGNLEIPTLWYNIIILLLMCAAFGACLYADFPGKYVRK
;
A
#
# COMPACT_ATOMS: atom_id res chain seq x y z
N MET A 1 -76.17 16.84 -11.59
CA MET A 1 -75.47 15.85 -10.76
C MET A 1 -74.20 16.51 -10.25
N ASP A 2 -74.26 17.05 -9.05
CA ASP A 2 -73.07 17.68 -8.43
C ASP A 2 -72.09 16.61 -7.99
N ALA A 3 -70.83 16.77 -8.41
CA ALA A 3 -69.74 15.87 -8.00
C ALA A 3 -69.56 15.96 -6.49
N PRO A 4 -69.39 14.84 -5.77
CA PRO A 4 -69.27 14.91 -4.33
C PRO A 4 -67.95 15.66 -3.98
N GLU A 5 -68.07 16.64 -3.07
CA GLU A 5 -66.91 17.36 -2.51
C GLU A 5 -65.85 16.37 -1.99
N VAL A 6 -64.68 16.45 -2.57
CA VAL A 6 -63.55 15.68 -2.11
C VAL A 6 -63.20 16.16 -0.71
N LYS A 7 -63.56 15.40 0.32
CA LYS A 7 -63.13 15.63 1.70
C LYS A 7 -61.62 15.73 1.73
N SER A 8 -61.10 16.86 2.21
CA SER A 8 -59.68 17.07 2.40
C SER A 8 -59.05 15.86 3.12
N ILE A 9 -57.99 15.30 2.54
CA ILE A 9 -57.23 14.19 3.13
C ILE A 9 -56.86 14.62 4.55
N PRO A 10 -57.16 13.84 5.61
CA PRO A 10 -56.82 14.20 6.97
C PRO A 10 -55.31 14.36 7.09
N LYS A 11 -54.86 15.51 7.62
CA LYS A 11 -53.43 15.74 7.90
C LYS A 11 -53.02 14.75 8.97
N THR A 12 -52.22 13.75 8.57
CA THR A 12 -51.65 12.80 9.53
C THR A 12 -50.50 13.48 10.28
N ASP A 13 -50.59 13.54 11.60
CA ASP A 13 -49.53 14.04 12.51
C ASP A 13 -48.31 13.08 12.61
N GLN A 14 -48.21 12.09 11.75
CA GLN A 14 -47.12 11.14 11.74
C GLN A 14 -45.83 11.82 11.25
N LYS A 15 -44.94 12.13 12.18
CA LYS A 15 -43.59 12.64 11.89
C LYS A 15 -42.78 11.56 11.18
N ARG A 16 -42.12 11.92 10.10
CA ARG A 16 -41.18 11.01 9.41
C ARG A 16 -40.11 10.53 10.42
N PRO A 17 -39.75 9.23 10.44
CA PRO A 17 -38.65 8.75 11.23
C PRO A 17 -37.34 9.47 10.83
N SER A 18 -36.46 9.74 11.80
CA SER A 18 -35.16 10.33 11.53
C SER A 18 -34.36 9.47 10.54
N ALA A 19 -33.42 10.08 9.80
CA ALA A 19 -32.61 9.38 8.82
C ALA A 19 -31.81 8.20 9.44
N LEU A 20 -31.34 8.34 10.69
CA LEU A 20 -30.66 7.27 11.41
C LEU A 20 -31.61 6.11 11.74
N LYS A 21 -32.83 6.41 12.20
CA LYS A 21 -33.86 5.37 12.47
C LYS A 21 -34.23 4.62 11.19
N GLN A 22 -34.39 5.33 10.07
CA GLN A 22 -34.61 4.69 8.76
C GLN A 22 -33.43 3.77 8.36
N THR A 23 -32.20 4.24 8.53
CA THR A 23 -30.99 3.41 8.27
C THR A 23 -31.00 2.13 9.10
N ALA A 24 -31.29 2.22 10.40
CA ALA A 24 -31.35 1.05 11.28
C ALA A 24 -32.47 0.05 10.86
N ILE A 25 -33.63 0.55 10.43
CA ILE A 25 -34.73 -0.30 9.93
C ILE A 25 -34.29 -1.02 8.64
N PHE A 26 -33.72 -0.31 7.68
CA PHE A 26 -33.20 -0.91 6.45
C PHE A 26 -32.12 -1.94 6.72
N PHE A 27 -31.17 -1.62 7.61
CA PHE A 27 -30.09 -2.52 8.01
C PHE A 27 -30.64 -3.81 8.64
N LYS A 28 -31.53 -3.67 9.62
CA LYS A 28 -32.17 -4.82 10.28
C LYS A 28 -32.94 -5.70 9.28
N ARG A 29 -33.71 -5.09 8.39
CA ARG A 29 -34.46 -5.80 7.33
C ARG A 29 -33.50 -6.59 6.43
N ASN A 30 -32.43 -5.93 5.93
CA ASN A 30 -31.46 -6.57 5.06
C ASN A 30 -30.73 -7.71 5.77
N LEU A 31 -30.26 -7.47 6.99
CA LEU A 31 -29.59 -8.47 7.80
C LEU A 31 -30.49 -9.67 8.08
N SER A 32 -31.74 -9.44 8.51
CA SER A 32 -32.70 -10.53 8.77
C SER A 32 -32.98 -11.36 7.53
N ALA A 33 -33.20 -10.71 6.36
CA ALA A 33 -33.43 -11.40 5.10
C ALA A 33 -32.24 -12.30 4.70
N LYS A 34 -31.00 -11.84 4.94
CA LYS A 34 -29.79 -12.61 4.64
C LYS A 34 -29.57 -13.75 5.65
N LEU A 35 -29.79 -13.48 6.95
CA LEU A 35 -29.65 -14.49 8.01
C LEU A 35 -30.70 -15.61 7.93
N THR A 36 -31.82 -15.40 7.27
CA THR A 36 -32.81 -16.45 7.04
C THR A 36 -32.38 -17.42 5.93
N ASN A 37 -31.47 -17.01 5.04
CA ASN A 37 -30.97 -17.83 3.94
C ASN A 37 -29.68 -18.55 4.36
N LEU A 38 -29.83 -19.81 4.82
CA LEU A 38 -28.71 -20.65 5.30
C LEU A 38 -27.63 -20.84 4.23
N GLN A 39 -28.03 -21.05 2.97
CA GLN A 39 -27.09 -21.22 1.85
C GLN A 39 -26.23 -19.95 1.66
N TYR A 40 -26.83 -18.77 1.72
CA TYR A 40 -26.11 -17.51 1.63
C TYR A 40 -25.10 -17.34 2.77
N ILE A 41 -25.50 -17.64 4.01
CA ILE A 41 -24.64 -17.55 5.17
C ILE A 41 -23.43 -18.50 5.03
N LEU A 42 -23.69 -19.77 4.71
CA LEU A 42 -22.65 -20.77 4.57
C LEU A 42 -21.62 -20.37 3.48
N VAL A 43 -22.11 -19.96 2.31
CA VAL A 43 -21.21 -19.52 1.23
C VAL A 43 -20.41 -18.30 1.67
N THR A 44 -21.06 -17.26 2.18
CA THR A 44 -20.39 -15.98 2.57
C THR A 44 -19.37 -16.19 3.70
N LEU A 45 -19.64 -17.06 4.67
CA LEU A 45 -18.72 -17.31 5.77
C LEU A 45 -17.58 -18.27 5.41
N LEU A 46 -17.85 -19.28 4.57
CA LEU A 46 -16.85 -20.30 4.23
C LEU A 46 -15.95 -19.90 3.07
N GLU A 47 -16.42 -19.02 2.19
CA GLU A 47 -15.65 -18.58 1.01
C GLU A 47 -14.28 -18.02 1.41
N ALA A 48 -14.23 -17.10 2.37
CA ALA A 48 -12.99 -16.46 2.81
C ALA A 48 -11.98 -17.44 3.44
N PRO A 49 -12.31 -18.26 4.46
CA PRO A 49 -11.35 -19.20 5.05
C PRO A 49 -10.95 -20.32 4.10
N VAL A 50 -11.84 -20.77 3.20
CA VAL A 50 -11.49 -21.77 2.19
C VAL A 50 -10.48 -21.20 1.19
N LEU A 51 -10.69 -19.99 0.68
CA LEU A 51 -9.73 -19.33 -0.20
C LEU A 51 -8.41 -19.05 0.53
N ALA A 52 -8.44 -18.64 1.80
CA ALA A 52 -7.23 -18.47 2.60
C ALA A 52 -6.45 -19.78 2.74
N PHE A 53 -7.15 -20.89 3.04
CA PHE A 53 -6.53 -22.21 3.16
C PHE A 53 -5.92 -22.67 1.83
N ILE A 54 -6.64 -22.52 0.72
CA ILE A 54 -6.13 -22.86 -0.61
C ILE A 54 -4.89 -22.02 -0.95
N CYS A 55 -4.97 -20.69 -0.81
CA CYS A 55 -3.85 -19.81 -1.10
C CYS A 55 -2.62 -20.12 -0.24
N SER A 56 -2.82 -20.30 1.07
CA SER A 56 -1.73 -20.62 1.99
C SER A 56 -1.13 -21.99 1.74
N LEU A 57 -1.94 -23.02 1.46
CA LEU A 57 -1.47 -24.37 1.16
C LEU A 57 -0.61 -24.40 -0.11
N LEU A 58 -1.03 -23.69 -1.17
CA LEU A 58 -0.31 -23.63 -2.44
C LEU A 58 0.98 -22.80 -2.35
N THR A 59 1.06 -21.84 -1.43
CA THR A 59 2.22 -20.98 -1.25
C THR A 59 3.14 -21.39 -0.11
N LYS A 60 2.70 -22.32 0.76
CA LYS A 60 3.53 -22.88 1.84
C LYS A 60 4.64 -23.74 1.24
N PHE A 61 5.84 -23.19 1.16
CA PHE A 61 7.02 -23.89 0.66
C PHE A 61 7.80 -24.52 1.82
N THR A 62 8.02 -25.83 1.76
CA THR A 62 8.85 -26.58 2.72
C THR A 62 10.13 -27.01 2.01
N HIS A 63 11.28 -26.71 2.59
CA HIS A 63 12.58 -27.14 2.08
C HIS A 63 12.74 -28.66 2.13
N ALA A 64 13.74 -29.21 1.42
CA ALA A 64 14.07 -30.63 1.40
C ALA A 64 14.36 -31.24 2.80
N SER A 65 14.64 -30.41 3.80
CA SER A 65 14.79 -30.80 5.22
C SER A 65 13.49 -31.25 5.88
N GLY A 66 12.34 -31.03 5.25
CA GLY A 66 11.02 -31.37 5.79
C GLY A 66 10.48 -30.43 6.88
N VAL A 67 11.27 -29.46 7.34
CA VAL A 67 10.86 -28.48 8.35
C VAL A 67 10.48 -27.17 7.65
N TYR A 68 9.27 -26.68 7.94
CA TYR A 68 8.83 -25.37 7.45
C TYR A 68 9.41 -24.25 8.33
N THR A 69 9.95 -23.22 7.68
CA THR A 69 10.32 -21.95 8.33
C THR A 69 9.82 -20.78 7.48
N VAL A 70 9.35 -19.73 8.14
CA VAL A 70 8.92 -18.50 7.44
C VAL A 70 10.10 -17.90 6.69
N MET A 71 11.32 -17.98 7.24
CA MET A 71 12.53 -17.41 6.66
C MET A 71 12.83 -17.96 5.26
N GLU A 72 12.65 -19.25 5.04
CA GLU A 72 12.99 -19.93 3.78
C GLU A 72 11.82 -20.05 2.80
N ASN A 73 10.63 -19.58 3.19
CA ASN A 73 9.47 -19.64 2.32
C ASN A 73 9.59 -18.66 1.15
N LYS A 74 9.94 -19.19 -0.01
CA LYS A 74 10.12 -18.41 -1.26
C LYS A 74 8.82 -17.80 -1.78
N ASN A 75 7.67 -18.34 -1.39
CA ASN A 75 6.38 -17.94 -1.92
C ASN A 75 5.61 -16.98 -0.99
N LEU A 76 6.22 -16.51 0.12
CA LEU A 76 5.54 -15.59 1.04
C LEU A 76 5.08 -14.31 0.32
N VAL A 77 5.91 -13.74 -0.53
CA VAL A 77 5.58 -12.57 -1.35
C VAL A 77 4.33 -12.80 -2.19
N SER A 78 4.25 -13.97 -2.84
CA SER A 78 3.08 -14.36 -3.64
C SER A 78 1.83 -14.53 -2.77
N TYR A 79 1.98 -15.08 -1.56
CA TYR A 79 0.88 -15.20 -0.60
C TYR A 79 0.32 -13.83 -0.19
N LEU A 80 1.19 -12.85 0.15
CA LEU A 80 0.77 -11.49 0.51
C LEU A 80 -0.02 -10.84 -0.62
N PHE A 81 0.46 -10.99 -1.85
CA PHE A 81 -0.22 -10.49 -3.04
C PHE A 81 -1.58 -11.15 -3.25
N MET A 82 -1.64 -12.49 -3.20
CA MET A 82 -2.89 -13.24 -3.36
C MET A 82 -3.91 -12.89 -2.28
N ALA A 83 -3.48 -12.67 -1.04
CA ALA A 83 -4.36 -12.25 0.05
C ALA A 83 -5.06 -10.92 -0.26
N ILE A 84 -4.34 -9.94 -0.81
CA ILE A 84 -4.93 -8.66 -1.23
C ILE A 84 -5.91 -8.86 -2.39
N ILE A 85 -5.54 -9.62 -3.40
CA ILE A 85 -6.42 -9.86 -4.57
C ILE A 85 -7.69 -10.59 -4.16
N VAL A 86 -7.59 -11.58 -3.27
CA VAL A 86 -8.76 -12.28 -2.71
C VAL A 86 -9.65 -11.32 -1.93
N ALA A 87 -9.08 -10.46 -1.07
CA ALA A 87 -9.85 -9.46 -0.33
C ALA A 87 -10.59 -8.49 -1.27
N VAL A 88 -9.92 -8.01 -2.33
CA VAL A 88 -10.52 -7.16 -3.37
C VAL A 88 -11.64 -7.90 -4.10
N PHE A 89 -11.42 -9.16 -4.47
CA PHE A 89 -12.43 -9.98 -5.14
C PHE A 89 -13.65 -10.22 -4.25
N LEU A 90 -13.47 -10.66 -2.99
CA LEU A 90 -14.54 -10.90 -2.04
C LEU A 90 -15.41 -9.65 -1.81
N GLY A 91 -14.78 -8.50 -1.62
CA GLY A 91 -15.50 -7.24 -1.45
C GLY A 91 -16.34 -6.89 -2.68
N MET A 92 -15.76 -6.97 -3.89
CA MET A 92 -16.42 -6.59 -5.14
C MET A 92 -17.53 -7.58 -5.50
N SER A 93 -17.27 -8.89 -5.46
CA SER A 93 -18.26 -9.93 -5.80
C SER A 93 -19.42 -9.95 -4.82
N GLY A 94 -19.15 -9.87 -3.51
CA GLY A 94 -20.17 -9.89 -2.46
C GLY A 94 -21.14 -8.72 -2.52
N SER A 95 -20.71 -7.56 -3.03
CA SER A 95 -21.52 -6.34 -3.11
C SER A 95 -22.19 -6.12 -4.48
N ALA A 96 -21.77 -6.84 -5.50
CA ALA A 96 -22.13 -6.60 -6.90
C ALA A 96 -23.63 -6.65 -7.21
N GLU A 97 -24.37 -7.47 -6.49
CA GLU A 97 -25.83 -7.64 -6.73
C GLU A 97 -26.73 -6.90 -5.73
N GLU A 98 -26.16 -6.25 -4.72
CA GLU A 98 -26.88 -5.75 -3.56
C GLU A 98 -27.89 -4.64 -3.92
N ILE A 99 -27.60 -3.76 -4.87
CA ILE A 99 -28.50 -2.67 -5.27
C ILE A 99 -29.38 -3.09 -6.44
N ILE A 100 -28.83 -3.85 -7.41
CA ILE A 100 -29.60 -4.24 -8.61
C ILE A 100 -30.78 -5.14 -8.26
N LYS A 101 -30.61 -6.06 -7.30
CA LYS A 101 -31.69 -6.93 -6.82
C LYS A 101 -32.81 -6.16 -6.12
N ASP A 102 -32.48 -5.06 -5.45
CA ASP A 102 -33.44 -4.24 -4.70
C ASP A 102 -34.16 -3.20 -5.56
N ARG A 103 -33.86 -3.04 -6.85
CA ARG A 103 -34.41 -1.98 -7.69
C ARG A 103 -35.95 -1.99 -7.78
N ALA A 104 -36.56 -3.18 -7.91
CA ALA A 104 -38.01 -3.30 -7.95
C ALA A 104 -38.65 -2.86 -6.63
N LEU A 105 -38.01 -3.19 -5.51
CA LEU A 105 -38.42 -2.78 -4.17
C LEU A 105 -38.29 -1.26 -4.00
N LEU A 106 -37.13 -0.70 -4.39
CA LEU A 106 -36.85 0.73 -4.31
C LEU A 106 -37.82 1.56 -5.12
N LYS A 107 -38.27 1.10 -6.31
CA LYS A 107 -39.28 1.76 -7.11
C LYS A 107 -40.62 1.87 -6.34
N ARG A 108 -41.03 0.82 -5.63
CA ARG A 108 -42.24 0.82 -4.80
C ARG A 108 -42.10 1.70 -3.56
N GLU A 109 -40.96 1.59 -2.87
CA GLU A 109 -40.68 2.34 -1.65
C GLU A 109 -40.51 3.86 -1.90
N LYS A 110 -40.16 4.26 -3.12
CA LYS A 110 -40.08 5.68 -3.51
C LYS A 110 -41.41 6.42 -3.32
N PHE A 111 -42.52 5.75 -3.54
CA PHE A 111 -43.87 6.31 -3.28
C PHE A 111 -44.17 6.54 -1.79
N LEU A 112 -43.47 5.81 -0.90
CA LEU A 112 -43.58 5.96 0.54
C LEU A 112 -42.65 7.07 1.12
N ASN A 113 -42.04 7.89 0.26
CA ASN A 113 -41.13 8.98 0.65
C ASN A 113 -39.97 8.55 1.55
N LEU A 114 -39.46 7.32 1.40
CA LEU A 114 -38.33 6.84 2.13
C LEU A 114 -37.01 7.49 1.63
N SER A 115 -36.06 7.70 2.55
CA SER A 115 -34.80 8.34 2.23
C SER A 115 -33.85 7.37 1.50
N TYR A 116 -33.52 7.67 0.25
CA TYR A 116 -32.52 6.93 -0.52
C TYR A 116 -31.14 6.92 0.18
N ALA A 117 -30.73 8.05 0.78
CA ALA A 117 -29.49 8.13 1.53
C ALA A 117 -29.47 7.19 2.75
N ALA A 118 -30.63 6.98 3.42
CA ALA A 118 -30.73 6.01 4.52
C ALA A 118 -30.60 4.57 4.02
N TYR A 119 -31.16 4.27 2.84
CA TYR A 119 -30.98 2.97 2.19
C TYR A 119 -29.53 2.72 1.82
N ILE A 120 -28.83 3.63 1.14
CA ILE A 120 -27.42 3.49 0.77
C ILE A 120 -26.55 3.33 2.02
N ARG A 121 -26.75 4.13 3.07
CA ARG A 121 -26.04 3.96 4.34
C ARG A 121 -26.20 2.56 4.92
N SER A 122 -27.39 2.01 4.87
CA SER A 122 -27.66 0.66 5.38
C SER A 122 -26.90 -0.42 4.59
N LYS A 123 -26.78 -0.25 3.25
CA LYS A 123 -26.01 -1.16 2.39
C LYS A 123 -24.50 -1.04 2.64
N ILE A 124 -23.97 0.17 2.76
CA ILE A 124 -22.56 0.41 3.10
C ILE A 124 -22.23 -0.23 4.45
N LEU A 125 -23.06 0.00 5.48
CA LEU A 125 -22.84 -0.56 6.81
C LEU A 125 -22.92 -2.10 6.80
N TYR A 126 -23.87 -2.67 6.06
CA TYR A 126 -23.99 -4.11 5.91
C TYR A 126 -22.72 -4.71 5.26
N MET A 127 -22.25 -4.12 4.15
CA MET A 127 -21.04 -4.58 3.50
C MET A 127 -19.79 -4.41 4.36
N ALA A 128 -19.71 -3.35 5.16
CA ALA A 128 -18.62 -3.19 6.13
C ALA A 128 -18.61 -4.35 7.14
N CYS A 129 -19.77 -4.75 7.68
CA CYS A 129 -19.86 -5.90 8.60
C CYS A 129 -19.46 -7.21 7.92
N VAL A 130 -19.91 -7.45 6.70
CA VAL A 130 -19.55 -8.67 5.94
C VAL A 130 -18.04 -8.71 5.67
N CYS A 131 -17.46 -7.65 5.14
CA CYS A 131 -16.02 -7.55 4.88
C CYS A 131 -15.20 -7.73 6.15
N LEU A 132 -15.64 -7.15 7.29
CA LEU A 132 -14.96 -7.29 8.57
C LEU A 132 -14.88 -8.75 9.01
N VAL A 133 -15.98 -9.50 8.91
CA VAL A 133 -16.02 -10.93 9.29
C VAL A 133 -15.22 -11.78 8.29
N GLN A 134 -15.43 -11.60 6.99
CA GLN A 134 -14.75 -12.37 5.96
C GLN A 134 -13.22 -12.21 6.03
N THR A 135 -12.74 -10.98 6.14
CA THR A 135 -11.28 -10.72 6.22
C THR A 135 -10.69 -11.20 7.53
N PHE A 136 -11.45 -11.17 8.64
CA PHE A 136 -11.03 -11.75 9.90
C PHE A 136 -10.84 -13.27 9.78
N LEU A 137 -11.83 -13.97 9.23
CA LEU A 137 -11.76 -15.41 9.01
C LEU A 137 -10.64 -15.78 8.02
N PHE A 138 -10.45 -14.98 6.97
CA PHE A 138 -9.34 -15.14 6.03
C PHE A 138 -7.98 -15.04 6.75
N THR A 139 -7.79 -13.99 7.57
CA THR A 139 -6.53 -13.77 8.29
C THR A 139 -6.26 -14.86 9.31
N VAL A 140 -7.28 -15.33 10.03
CA VAL A 140 -7.15 -16.45 10.98
C VAL A 140 -6.70 -17.71 10.25
N ALA A 141 -7.43 -18.12 9.20
CA ALA A 141 -7.12 -19.34 8.45
C ALA A 141 -5.73 -19.28 7.78
N GLY A 142 -5.41 -18.14 7.17
CA GLY A 142 -4.13 -17.94 6.50
C GLY A 142 -2.93 -17.94 7.44
N ASN A 143 -3.02 -17.18 8.56
CA ASN A 143 -1.93 -17.10 9.53
C ASN A 143 -1.69 -18.44 10.23
N LEU A 144 -2.75 -19.18 10.54
CA LEU A 144 -2.63 -20.53 11.13
C LEU A 144 -1.92 -21.49 10.17
N THR A 145 -2.25 -21.45 8.88
CA THR A 145 -1.65 -22.35 7.88
C THR A 145 -0.21 -21.97 7.55
N MET A 146 0.09 -20.69 7.45
CA MET A 146 1.41 -20.15 7.12
C MET A 146 2.32 -19.98 8.34
N GLU A 147 1.82 -20.25 9.56
CA GLU A 147 2.56 -20.09 10.82
C GLU A 147 3.10 -18.66 11.01
N LEU A 148 2.31 -17.64 10.60
CA LEU A 148 2.69 -16.25 10.69
C LEU A 148 2.25 -15.63 12.02
N HIS A 149 3.18 -15.02 12.74
CA HIS A 149 2.97 -14.50 14.09
C HIS A 149 3.22 -12.98 14.14
N GLY A 150 2.57 -12.32 15.08
CA GLY A 150 2.88 -10.93 15.45
C GLY A 150 2.22 -9.83 14.62
N LEU A 151 1.74 -10.09 13.40
CA LEU A 151 1.19 -9.08 12.49
C LEU A 151 -0.31 -9.22 12.21
N PHE A 152 -1.01 -10.04 12.99
CA PHE A 152 -2.43 -10.38 12.76
C PHE A 152 -3.33 -9.14 12.59
N TRP A 153 -3.28 -8.18 13.52
CA TRP A 153 -4.15 -7.00 13.50
C TRP A 153 -3.81 -6.04 12.36
N THR A 154 -2.53 -5.89 12.04
CA THR A 154 -2.07 -5.06 10.93
C THR A 154 -2.56 -5.61 9.59
N TRP A 155 -2.41 -6.92 9.38
CA TRP A 155 -2.84 -7.58 8.16
C TRP A 155 -4.36 -7.61 8.02
N TRP A 156 -5.06 -7.93 9.10
CA TRP A 156 -6.52 -7.87 9.10
C TRP A 156 -7.05 -6.48 8.75
N LEU A 157 -6.45 -5.42 9.30
CA LEU A 157 -6.85 -4.04 9.01
C LEU A 157 -6.63 -3.70 7.51
N ILE A 158 -5.48 -4.07 6.94
CA ILE A 158 -5.19 -3.81 5.52
C ILE A 158 -6.18 -4.57 4.64
N LEU A 159 -6.41 -5.85 4.91
CA LEU A 159 -7.35 -6.68 4.15
C LEU A 159 -8.79 -6.17 4.30
N PHE A 160 -9.21 -5.76 5.50
CA PHE A 160 -10.52 -5.19 5.75
C PHE A 160 -10.75 -3.91 4.95
N VAL A 161 -9.83 -2.95 5.01
CA VAL A 161 -9.98 -1.68 4.29
C VAL A 161 -9.98 -1.92 2.78
N SER A 162 -9.16 -2.86 2.27
CA SER A 162 -9.11 -3.23 0.86
C SER A 162 -10.40 -3.90 0.38
N ALA A 163 -10.93 -4.85 1.14
CA ALA A 163 -12.19 -5.51 0.85
C ALA A 163 -13.37 -4.53 0.92
N PHE A 164 -13.39 -3.65 1.92
CA PHE A 164 -14.43 -2.65 2.07
C PHE A 164 -14.42 -1.63 0.92
N LEU A 165 -13.24 -1.14 0.52
CA LEU A 165 -13.10 -0.28 -0.65
C LEU A 165 -13.65 -0.95 -1.92
N SER A 166 -13.28 -2.21 -2.12
CA SER A 166 -13.76 -3.00 -3.27
C SER A 166 -15.25 -3.29 -3.20
N ALA A 167 -15.81 -3.44 -2.01
CA ALA A 167 -17.26 -3.55 -1.81
C ALA A 167 -17.98 -2.27 -2.20
N LEU A 168 -17.42 -1.08 -1.91
CA LEU A 168 -17.98 0.18 -2.38
C LEU A 168 -17.93 0.29 -3.92
N MET A 169 -16.84 -0.18 -4.54
CA MET A 169 -16.76 -0.27 -6.00
C MET A 169 -17.84 -1.20 -6.58
N GLY A 170 -18.05 -2.38 -5.99
CA GLY A 170 -19.08 -3.31 -6.38
C GLY A 170 -20.51 -2.75 -6.21
N LEU A 171 -20.78 -2.01 -5.12
CA LEU A 171 -22.04 -1.29 -4.94
C LEU A 171 -22.27 -0.24 -6.03
N LEU A 172 -21.22 0.49 -6.43
CA LEU A 172 -21.30 1.44 -7.55
C LEU A 172 -21.61 0.74 -8.86
N LEU A 173 -20.97 -0.40 -9.16
CA LEU A 173 -21.29 -1.23 -10.31
C LEU A 173 -22.77 -1.67 -10.28
N SER A 174 -23.24 -2.15 -9.13
CA SER A 174 -24.62 -2.55 -8.92
C SER A 174 -25.62 -1.40 -9.13
N GLN A 175 -25.20 -0.17 -8.82
CA GLN A 175 -26.00 1.04 -9.04
C GLN A 175 -26.04 1.44 -10.52
N CYS A 176 -24.90 1.33 -11.24
CA CYS A 176 -24.76 1.76 -12.63
C CYS A 176 -25.40 0.78 -13.62
N MET A 177 -25.14 -0.51 -13.45
CA MET A 177 -25.48 -1.53 -14.44
C MET A 177 -26.97 -1.91 -14.42
N ASN A 178 -27.53 -2.24 -15.59
CA ASN A 178 -28.93 -2.64 -15.73
C ASN A 178 -29.14 -4.16 -15.72
N SER A 179 -28.08 -4.93 -15.84
CA SER A 179 -28.09 -6.40 -15.90
C SER A 179 -27.07 -6.98 -14.93
N VAL A 180 -27.46 -8.04 -14.22
CA VAL A 180 -26.56 -8.80 -13.35
C VAL A 180 -25.42 -9.43 -14.17
N VAL A 181 -25.71 -9.90 -15.38
CA VAL A 181 -24.70 -10.47 -16.30
C VAL A 181 -23.63 -9.42 -16.65
N ALA A 182 -24.05 -8.18 -16.94
CA ALA A 182 -23.09 -7.10 -17.23
C ALA A 182 -22.17 -6.81 -16.04
N ILE A 183 -22.67 -6.92 -14.81
CA ILE A 183 -21.86 -6.73 -13.59
C ILE A 183 -20.77 -7.79 -13.54
N TYR A 184 -21.13 -9.07 -13.70
CA TYR A 184 -20.14 -10.18 -13.64
C TYR A 184 -19.10 -10.16 -14.76
N ILE A 185 -19.42 -9.60 -15.92
CA ILE A 185 -18.44 -9.36 -16.98
C ILE A 185 -17.50 -8.19 -16.63
N THR A 186 -18.01 -7.17 -15.93
CA THR A 186 -17.21 -5.97 -15.57
C THR A 186 -16.27 -6.23 -14.41
N ILE A 187 -16.59 -7.13 -13.47
CA ILE A 187 -15.74 -7.45 -12.32
C ILE A 187 -14.33 -7.89 -12.76
N PRO A 188 -14.15 -8.91 -13.61
CA PRO A 188 -12.82 -9.29 -14.12
C PRO A 188 -12.09 -8.14 -14.82
N LEU A 189 -12.81 -7.32 -15.58
CA LEU A 189 -12.24 -6.15 -16.28
C LEU A 189 -11.66 -5.12 -15.31
N LEU A 190 -12.24 -4.96 -14.13
CA LEU A 190 -11.70 -4.09 -13.07
C LEU A 190 -10.61 -4.77 -12.25
N LEU A 191 -10.65 -6.11 -12.11
CA LEU A 191 -9.63 -6.85 -11.37
C LEU A 191 -8.30 -6.95 -12.12
N ILE A 192 -8.32 -7.07 -13.44
CA ILE A 192 -7.08 -7.20 -14.25
C ILE A 192 -6.12 -6.01 -14.00
N PRO A 193 -6.53 -4.74 -14.08
CA PRO A 193 -5.66 -3.61 -13.72
C PRO A 193 -5.18 -3.66 -12.28
N GLN A 194 -6.01 -4.12 -11.32
CA GLN A 194 -5.62 -4.29 -9.93
C GLN A 194 -4.48 -5.31 -9.77
N ILE A 195 -4.51 -6.39 -10.54
CA ILE A 195 -3.49 -7.43 -10.54
C ILE A 195 -2.19 -6.92 -11.18
N LEU A 196 -2.30 -6.32 -12.37
CA LEU A 196 -1.13 -5.91 -13.16
C LEU A 196 -0.38 -4.73 -12.53
N LEU A 197 -1.11 -3.72 -12.03
CA LEU A 197 -0.55 -2.47 -11.53
C LEU A 197 -0.44 -2.42 -9.99
N CYS A 198 -0.40 -3.58 -9.33
CA CYS A 198 -0.14 -3.64 -7.89
C CYS A 198 1.33 -3.39 -7.51
N GLY A 199 2.26 -3.44 -8.49
CA GLY A 199 3.70 -3.25 -8.30
C GLY A 199 4.51 -4.53 -8.11
N LEU A 200 3.86 -5.72 -8.02
CA LEU A 200 4.55 -7.01 -7.98
C LEU A 200 4.69 -7.62 -9.38
N VAL A 201 3.59 -7.66 -10.15
CA VAL A 201 3.57 -8.29 -11.47
C VAL A 201 4.33 -7.45 -12.49
N VAL A 202 4.06 -6.14 -12.50
CA VAL A 202 4.80 -5.18 -13.31
C VAL A 202 5.53 -4.21 -12.38
N LYS A 203 6.87 -4.19 -12.47
CA LYS A 203 7.68 -3.26 -11.67
C LYS A 203 7.47 -1.84 -12.18
N PHE A 204 7.25 -0.90 -11.27
CA PHE A 204 7.01 0.51 -11.64
C PHE A 204 8.23 1.18 -12.26
N ASP A 205 9.44 0.73 -11.94
CA ASP A 205 10.67 1.21 -12.57
C ASP A 205 10.73 0.90 -14.07
N ASP A 206 10.11 -0.22 -14.50
CA ASP A 206 10.04 -0.61 -15.92
C ASP A 206 8.96 0.16 -16.68
N LEU A 207 7.88 0.58 -15.98
CA LEU A 207 6.79 1.38 -16.57
C LEU A 207 7.19 2.83 -16.86
N ASN A 208 8.12 3.38 -16.11
CA ASN A 208 8.58 4.76 -16.29
C ASN A 208 10.10 4.88 -16.10
N PRO A 209 10.89 4.32 -17.03
CA PRO A 209 12.35 4.33 -16.93
C PRO A 209 12.95 5.74 -16.97
N GLY A 210 12.22 6.73 -17.51
CA GLY A 210 12.62 8.14 -17.55
C GLY A 210 12.26 8.97 -16.31
N SER A 211 11.68 8.38 -15.26
CA SER A 211 11.32 9.13 -14.06
C SER A 211 12.56 9.71 -13.37
N GLN A 212 12.62 11.04 -13.25
CA GLN A 212 13.73 11.75 -12.59
C GLN A 212 13.79 11.51 -11.07
N THR A 213 12.72 11.02 -10.46
CA THR A 213 12.58 10.87 -9.00
C THR A 213 12.50 9.42 -8.53
N GLY A 214 12.33 8.46 -9.44
CA GLY A 214 12.09 7.05 -9.09
C GLY A 214 10.74 6.79 -8.39
N ASN A 215 9.86 7.81 -8.30
CA ASN A 215 8.56 7.67 -7.66
C ASN A 215 7.59 6.81 -8.49
N VAL A 216 6.62 6.21 -7.81
CA VAL A 216 5.54 5.44 -8.47
C VAL A 216 4.82 6.32 -9.50
N PRO A 217 4.55 5.81 -10.73
CA PRO A 217 3.78 6.53 -11.75
C PRO A 217 2.36 6.86 -11.27
N VAL A 218 1.78 7.97 -11.77
CA VAL A 218 0.42 8.41 -11.40
C VAL A 218 -0.64 7.33 -11.64
N ILE A 219 -0.47 6.51 -12.67
CA ILE A 219 -1.38 5.39 -12.94
C ILE A 219 -1.42 4.39 -11.78
N GLY A 220 -0.30 4.15 -11.10
CA GLY A 220 -0.24 3.32 -9.90
C GLY A 220 -0.96 3.95 -8.72
N ASP A 221 -0.99 5.29 -8.62
CA ASP A 221 -1.63 5.98 -7.50
C ASP A 221 -3.17 5.83 -7.50
N ILE A 222 -3.77 5.54 -8.66
CA ILE A 222 -5.22 5.31 -8.82
C ILE A 222 -5.62 3.90 -8.38
N ILE A 223 -4.69 2.96 -8.33
CA ILE A 223 -4.95 1.54 -8.11
C ILE A 223 -4.99 1.19 -6.62
N PRO A 224 -6.13 0.79 -6.03
CA PRO A 224 -6.24 0.43 -4.63
C PRO A 224 -5.32 -0.72 -4.19
N SER A 225 -5.20 -1.79 -4.99
CA SER A 225 -4.37 -2.95 -4.67
C SER A 225 -2.89 -2.60 -4.50
N ARG A 226 -2.39 -1.59 -5.20
CA ARG A 226 -1.03 -1.08 -5.04
C ARG A 226 -0.78 -0.54 -3.63
N TRP A 227 -1.68 0.30 -3.11
CA TRP A 227 -1.56 0.86 -1.77
C TRP A 227 -1.65 -0.20 -0.69
N ALA A 228 -2.58 -1.14 -0.87
CA ALA A 228 -2.75 -2.26 0.05
C ALA A 228 -1.54 -3.20 0.05
N TYR A 229 -1.01 -3.55 -1.12
CA TYR A 229 0.11 -4.45 -1.24
C TYR A 229 1.41 -3.82 -0.70
N GLU A 230 1.69 -2.56 -1.01
CA GLU A 230 2.82 -1.82 -0.45
C GLU A 230 2.73 -1.77 1.09
N ALA A 231 1.56 -1.45 1.66
CA ALA A 231 1.36 -1.46 3.10
C ALA A 231 1.61 -2.84 3.72
N MET A 232 1.14 -3.91 3.06
CA MET A 232 1.31 -5.29 3.51
C MET A 232 2.78 -5.71 3.48
N ALA A 233 3.48 -5.48 2.36
CA ALA A 233 4.88 -5.87 2.18
C ALA A 233 5.81 -5.10 3.12
N VAL A 234 5.66 -3.77 3.20
CA VAL A 234 6.47 -2.91 4.08
C VAL A 234 6.23 -3.25 5.54
N SER A 235 4.98 -3.44 5.98
CA SER A 235 4.70 -3.81 7.37
C SER A 235 5.19 -5.21 7.72
N CYS A 236 5.10 -6.16 6.79
CA CYS A 236 5.62 -7.51 6.98
C CYS A 236 7.13 -7.53 7.16
N PHE A 237 7.85 -6.66 6.47
CA PHE A 237 9.30 -6.52 6.64
C PHE A 237 9.65 -5.72 7.91
N SER A 238 9.14 -4.49 8.07
CA SER A 238 9.61 -3.57 9.10
C SER A 238 9.03 -3.80 10.50
N LEU A 239 7.83 -4.40 10.61
CA LEU A 239 7.10 -4.57 11.87
C LEU A 239 7.06 -6.01 12.39
N ASN A 240 7.75 -6.95 11.72
CA ASN A 240 7.84 -8.33 12.21
C ASN A 240 8.61 -8.40 13.53
N GLY A 241 8.45 -9.51 14.25
CA GLY A 241 9.01 -9.66 15.60
C GLY A 241 10.54 -9.59 15.68
N TYR A 242 11.26 -9.82 14.57
CA TYR A 242 12.70 -9.71 14.48
C TYR A 242 13.14 -8.31 14.07
N GLU A 243 12.73 -7.82 12.89
CA GLU A 243 13.18 -6.54 12.33
C GLU A 243 12.79 -5.35 13.19
N LYS A 244 11.60 -5.34 13.77
CA LYS A 244 11.12 -4.24 14.62
C LYS A 244 12.09 -3.81 15.70
N GLN A 245 12.94 -4.73 16.16
CA GLN A 245 13.92 -4.47 17.24
C GLN A 245 15.16 -3.74 16.73
N PHE A 246 15.52 -3.94 15.46
CA PHE A 246 16.79 -3.46 14.88
C PHE A 246 16.59 -2.52 13.69
N TYR A 247 15.33 -2.27 13.29
CA TYR A 247 14.98 -1.57 12.04
C TYR A 247 15.57 -0.17 11.93
N GLU A 248 15.54 0.63 13.00
CA GLU A 248 16.05 2.01 12.95
C GLU A 248 17.59 2.03 12.78
N GLN A 249 18.29 1.15 13.47
CA GLN A 249 19.76 1.03 13.34
C GLN A 249 20.15 0.48 11.96
N ASP A 250 19.42 -0.50 11.44
CA ASP A 250 19.63 -1.02 10.08
C ASP A 250 19.32 0.05 9.03
N ARG A 251 18.29 0.88 9.24
CA ARG A 251 17.95 2.04 8.39
C ARG A 251 19.09 3.05 8.35
N GLU A 252 19.59 3.49 9.50
CA GLU A 252 20.69 4.45 9.60
C GLU A 252 21.97 3.90 8.97
N LYS A 253 22.33 2.66 9.31
CA LYS A 253 23.50 1.97 8.76
C LYS A 253 23.42 1.88 7.23
N PHE A 254 22.27 1.43 6.69
CA PHE A 254 22.09 1.31 5.25
C PHE A 254 22.14 2.68 4.57
N THR A 255 21.55 3.70 5.18
CA THR A 255 21.56 5.07 4.66
C THR A 255 22.99 5.58 4.56
N CYS A 256 23.78 5.50 5.62
CA CYS A 256 25.19 5.91 5.59
C CYS A 256 25.99 5.13 4.52
N MET A 257 25.80 3.82 4.44
CA MET A 257 26.49 2.96 3.47
C MET A 257 26.10 3.31 2.02
N TYR A 258 24.81 3.57 1.74
CA TYR A 258 24.36 3.95 0.41
C TYR A 258 24.97 5.28 -0.03
N TYR A 259 24.95 6.30 0.84
CA TYR A 259 25.50 7.60 0.51
C TYR A 259 27.04 7.56 0.39
N GLU A 260 27.73 6.78 1.22
CA GLU A 260 29.19 6.61 1.11
C GLU A 260 29.61 5.89 -0.18
N ARG A 261 28.94 4.74 -0.51
CA ARG A 261 29.45 3.82 -1.53
C ARG A 261 28.81 4.01 -2.90
N ALA A 262 27.59 4.54 -2.96
CA ALA A 262 26.88 4.72 -4.22
C ALA A 262 26.80 6.19 -4.62
N PHE A 263 26.31 7.03 -3.72
CA PHE A 263 26.04 8.43 -4.02
C PHE A 263 27.34 9.25 -4.19
N LEU A 264 28.27 9.17 -3.22
CA LEU A 264 29.57 9.84 -3.33
C LEU A 264 30.42 9.29 -4.47
N TYR A 265 30.34 8.00 -4.75
CA TYR A 265 31.05 7.41 -5.90
C TYR A 265 30.58 8.03 -7.22
N GLU A 266 29.26 8.24 -7.37
CA GLU A 266 28.76 8.91 -8.57
C GLU A 266 29.17 10.38 -8.61
N LEU A 267 29.12 11.12 -7.49
CA LEU A 267 29.61 12.50 -7.46
C LEU A 267 31.09 12.61 -7.87
N GLU A 268 31.93 11.71 -7.36
CA GLU A 268 33.35 11.59 -7.74
C GLU A 268 33.50 11.35 -9.26
N SER A 269 32.73 10.42 -9.81
CA SER A 269 32.68 10.14 -11.24
C SER A 269 32.28 11.37 -12.06
N GLN A 270 31.31 12.18 -11.60
CA GLN A 270 30.89 13.42 -12.28
C GLN A 270 32.01 14.48 -12.25
N VAL A 271 32.76 14.60 -11.15
CA VAL A 271 33.93 15.49 -11.05
C VAL A 271 35.03 15.03 -12.01
N GLU A 272 35.34 13.74 -12.06
CA GLU A 272 36.35 13.19 -12.99
C GLU A 272 35.96 13.38 -14.47
N MET A 273 34.68 13.11 -14.82
CA MET A 273 34.18 13.33 -16.19
C MET A 273 34.33 14.78 -16.60
N ARG A 274 33.92 15.71 -15.73
CA ARG A 274 34.07 17.15 -15.96
C ARG A 274 35.54 17.55 -16.15
N GLN A 275 36.45 17.05 -15.31
CA GLN A 275 37.89 17.33 -15.42
C GLN A 275 38.47 16.82 -16.75
N ASN A 276 38.09 15.61 -17.16
CA ASN A 276 38.52 15.03 -18.43
C ASN A 276 37.99 15.82 -19.64
N GLU A 277 36.80 16.41 -19.57
CA GLU A 277 36.29 17.30 -20.61
C GLU A 277 37.06 18.61 -20.69
N ILE A 278 37.38 19.24 -19.55
CA ILE A 278 38.19 20.47 -19.47
C ILE A 278 39.58 20.25 -20.04
N LEU A 279 40.19 19.07 -19.80
CA LEU A 279 41.54 18.75 -20.31
C LEU A 279 41.54 18.37 -21.80
N SER A 280 40.39 18.04 -22.40
CA SER A 280 40.30 17.73 -23.83
C SER A 280 40.09 19.00 -24.64
N GLU A 281 41.09 19.38 -25.43
CA GLU A 281 41.08 20.63 -26.25
C GLU A 281 39.91 20.74 -27.26
N ASP A 282 39.22 19.62 -27.57
CA ASP A 282 38.18 19.54 -28.60
C ASP A 282 36.73 19.50 -28.04
N LYS A 283 36.51 19.62 -26.73
CA LYS A 283 35.18 19.51 -26.15
C LYS A 283 34.80 20.76 -25.34
N GLU A 284 33.60 21.28 -25.60
CA GLU A 284 32.97 22.24 -24.71
C GLU A 284 32.58 21.55 -23.39
N GLU A 285 32.74 22.23 -22.25
CA GLU A 285 32.33 21.75 -20.94
C GLU A 285 30.83 21.42 -20.95
N ASN A 286 30.48 20.19 -20.62
CA ASN A 286 29.07 19.77 -20.56
C ASN A 286 28.43 20.30 -19.27
N PRO A 287 27.45 21.20 -19.34
CA PRO A 287 26.82 21.80 -18.16
C PRO A 287 26.13 20.75 -17.25
N VAL A 288 25.83 19.58 -17.76
CA VAL A 288 25.13 18.49 -17.00
C VAL A 288 25.91 18.07 -15.77
N HIS A 289 27.25 17.97 -15.83
CA HIS A 289 28.07 17.59 -14.68
C HIS A 289 27.98 18.62 -13.55
N VAL A 290 28.04 19.91 -13.91
CA VAL A 290 27.92 21.02 -12.95
C VAL A 290 26.50 21.07 -12.36
N GLU A 291 25.47 20.82 -13.17
CA GLU A 291 24.09 20.78 -12.71
C GLU A 291 23.87 19.63 -11.69
N ILE A 292 24.40 18.44 -11.95
CA ILE A 292 24.32 17.30 -11.03
C ILE A 292 25.03 17.63 -9.71
N LEU A 293 26.25 18.11 -9.76
CA LEU A 293 27.02 18.47 -8.58
C LEU A 293 26.34 19.56 -7.75
N SER A 294 25.94 20.66 -8.40
CA SER A 294 25.28 21.79 -7.74
C SER A 294 23.92 21.43 -7.11
N HIS A 295 23.25 20.42 -7.65
CA HIS A 295 21.99 19.93 -7.11
C HIS A 295 22.18 18.90 -6.00
N CYS A 296 23.14 17.98 -6.13
CA CYS A 296 23.30 16.84 -5.23
C CYS A 296 24.14 17.16 -3.98
N MET A 297 25.17 18.04 -4.09
CA MET A 297 26.03 18.37 -2.96
C MET A 297 25.29 19.04 -1.80
N PRO A 298 24.46 20.11 -2.01
CA PRO A 298 23.70 20.73 -0.93
C PRO A 298 22.71 19.78 -0.24
N GLN A 299 22.14 18.84 -0.99
CA GLN A 299 21.25 17.81 -0.41
C GLN A 299 21.98 16.91 0.58
N LEU A 300 23.23 16.53 0.26
CA LEU A 300 24.05 15.72 1.14
C LEU A 300 24.46 16.52 2.39
N SER A 301 24.80 17.81 2.21
CA SER A 301 25.11 18.73 3.29
C SER A 301 23.95 18.86 4.29
N GLU A 302 22.73 19.11 3.79
CA GLU A 302 21.52 19.24 4.62
C GLU A 302 21.22 17.94 5.38
N MET A 303 21.40 16.79 4.73
CA MET A 303 21.04 15.48 5.31
C MET A 303 21.99 15.01 6.40
N PHE A 304 23.28 15.25 6.26
CA PHE A 304 24.32 14.74 7.17
C PHE A 304 25.07 15.81 7.98
N GLY A 305 24.62 17.07 7.88
CA GLY A 305 25.28 18.17 8.58
C GLY A 305 26.71 18.42 8.11
N ILE A 306 27.00 18.16 6.83
CA ILE A 306 28.28 18.44 6.21
C ILE A 306 28.32 19.92 5.84
N GLU A 307 29.47 20.58 5.95
CA GLU A 307 29.63 21.97 5.54
C GLU A 307 29.26 22.14 4.07
N ASP A 308 28.46 23.15 3.74
CA ASP A 308 28.12 23.46 2.37
C ASP A 308 29.37 23.79 1.55
N TYR A 309 29.34 23.38 0.29
CA TYR A 309 30.42 23.68 -0.61
C TYR A 309 30.32 25.15 -1.08
N ASP A 310 31.32 25.95 -0.69
CA ASP A 310 31.47 27.36 -1.06
C ASP A 310 32.80 27.63 -1.81
N GLY A 311 33.52 26.55 -2.17
CA GLY A 311 34.80 26.61 -2.84
C GLY A 311 34.73 26.97 -4.32
N ASP A 312 35.90 27.14 -4.92
CA ASP A 312 36.00 27.23 -6.37
C ASP A 312 35.71 25.87 -7.02
N TRP A 313 35.13 25.86 -8.19
CA TRP A 313 34.78 24.63 -8.92
C TRP A 313 36.02 23.95 -9.54
N SER A 314 37.16 23.98 -8.82
CA SER A 314 38.37 23.26 -9.18
C SER A 314 38.27 21.77 -8.82
N TYR A 315 38.98 20.94 -9.54
CA TYR A 315 39.02 19.48 -9.28
C TYR A 315 39.46 19.19 -7.85
N ASP A 316 40.54 19.83 -7.40
CA ASP A 316 41.14 19.57 -6.08
C ASP A 316 40.18 19.95 -4.94
N SER A 317 39.52 21.12 -5.03
CA SER A 317 38.54 21.58 -4.03
C SER A 317 37.31 20.68 -3.96
N LEU A 318 36.77 20.24 -5.10
CA LEU A 318 35.64 19.32 -5.17
C LEU A 318 35.99 17.95 -4.56
N MET A 319 37.17 17.42 -4.91
CA MET A 319 37.62 16.14 -4.36
C MET A 319 37.90 16.22 -2.86
N GLU A 320 38.46 17.33 -2.36
CA GLU A 320 38.64 17.55 -0.92
C GLU A 320 37.31 17.54 -0.17
N TRP A 321 36.28 18.20 -0.71
CA TRP A 321 34.95 18.19 -0.10
C TRP A 321 34.33 16.77 -0.11
N ILE A 322 34.46 16.03 -1.21
CA ILE A 322 33.98 14.63 -1.31
C ILE A 322 34.67 13.75 -0.27
N GLU A 323 35.98 13.89 -0.06
CA GLU A 323 36.70 13.13 0.95
C GLU A 323 36.29 13.52 2.39
N LYS A 324 36.05 14.81 2.66
CA LYS A 324 35.45 15.24 3.94
C LYS A 324 34.08 14.62 4.15
N ALA A 325 33.19 14.66 3.15
CA ALA A 325 31.87 14.05 3.18
C ALA A 325 31.97 12.52 3.43
N ARG A 326 32.87 11.84 2.73
CA ARG A 326 33.13 10.40 2.90
C ARG A 326 33.59 10.07 4.32
N SER A 327 34.46 10.90 4.90
CA SER A 327 34.92 10.70 6.28
C SER A 327 33.80 10.82 7.30
N VAL A 328 32.89 11.79 7.13
CA VAL A 328 31.69 11.98 7.99
C VAL A 328 30.76 10.78 7.88
N LEU A 329 30.42 10.38 6.66
CA LEU A 329 29.53 9.22 6.42
C LEU A 329 30.09 7.93 6.97
N ARG A 330 31.39 7.68 6.77
CA ARG A 330 32.10 6.50 7.31
C ARG A 330 32.12 6.51 8.83
N LYS A 331 32.36 7.66 9.46
CA LYS A 331 32.33 7.78 10.92
C LYS A 331 30.94 7.53 11.48
N SER A 332 29.90 8.10 10.85
CA SER A 332 28.51 7.87 11.24
C SER A 332 28.12 6.40 11.03
N GLY A 333 28.41 5.81 9.87
CA GLY A 333 28.10 4.41 9.58
C GLY A 333 28.82 3.42 10.51
N ASN A 334 30.06 3.71 10.91
CA ASN A 334 30.77 2.90 11.90
C ASN A 334 30.12 3.02 13.29
N ALA A 335 29.72 4.23 13.70
CA ALA A 335 29.05 4.47 14.97
C ALA A 335 27.70 3.71 15.03
N THR A 336 26.91 3.77 13.96
CA THR A 336 25.64 3.05 13.84
C THR A 336 25.84 1.53 13.84
N THR A 337 26.88 1.04 13.16
CA THR A 337 27.22 -0.40 13.17
C THR A 337 27.56 -0.88 14.58
N LEU A 338 28.36 -0.10 15.33
CA LEU A 338 28.68 -0.42 16.71
C LEU A 338 27.46 -0.35 17.65
N ALA A 339 26.52 0.56 17.38
CA ALA A 339 25.27 0.65 18.13
C ALA A 339 24.40 -0.60 17.88
N LEU A 340 24.23 -0.99 16.61
CA LEU A 340 23.52 -2.21 16.23
C LEU A 340 24.13 -3.46 16.88
N ASP A 341 25.46 -3.62 16.81
CA ASP A 341 26.16 -4.75 17.43
C ASP A 341 25.96 -4.78 18.95
N ARG A 342 25.93 -3.62 19.61
CA ARG A 342 25.65 -3.55 21.06
C ARG A 342 24.23 -3.99 21.38
N GLU A 343 23.24 -3.56 20.62
CA GLU A 343 21.85 -3.97 20.83
C GLU A 343 21.65 -5.45 20.57
N VAL A 344 22.18 -5.98 19.48
CA VAL A 344 22.15 -7.42 19.19
C VAL A 344 22.81 -8.23 20.31
N ASN A 345 23.99 -7.80 20.78
CA ASN A 345 24.71 -8.47 21.87
C ASN A 345 23.96 -8.36 23.21
N ALA A 346 23.32 -7.22 23.51
CA ALA A 346 22.47 -7.06 24.70
C ALA A 346 21.29 -8.02 24.64
N TRP A 347 20.61 -8.09 23.50
CA TRP A 347 19.49 -9.01 23.29
C TRP A 347 19.92 -10.48 23.44
N ILE A 348 21.06 -10.87 22.86
CA ILE A 348 21.63 -12.22 23.00
C ILE A 348 21.96 -12.53 24.46
N LYS A 349 22.48 -11.56 25.20
CA LYS A 349 22.82 -11.73 26.62
C LYS A 349 21.58 -11.99 27.49
N GLU A 350 20.46 -11.36 27.15
CA GLU A 350 19.19 -11.52 27.89
C GLU A 350 18.44 -12.79 27.48
N ASN A 351 18.36 -13.12 26.20
CA ASN A 351 17.48 -14.14 25.66
C ASN A 351 18.21 -15.39 25.13
N GLY A 352 19.52 -15.30 24.90
CA GLY A 352 20.32 -16.36 24.31
C GLY A 352 20.44 -16.28 22.78
N LYS A 353 21.55 -16.81 22.24
CA LYS A 353 21.83 -16.80 20.80
C LYS A 353 20.87 -17.69 19.99
N GLU A 354 20.47 -18.81 20.56
CA GLU A 354 19.52 -19.75 19.92
C GLU A 354 18.15 -19.11 19.77
N ALA A 355 17.68 -18.36 20.79
CA ALA A 355 16.40 -17.66 20.76
C ALA A 355 16.37 -16.58 19.66
N LEU A 356 17.49 -15.85 19.42
CA LEU A 356 17.58 -14.89 18.33
C LEU A 356 17.47 -15.58 16.96
N THR A 357 18.13 -16.73 16.82
CA THR A 357 18.09 -17.50 15.58
C THR A 357 16.69 -18.04 15.30
N GLU A 358 15.99 -18.52 16.31
CA GLU A 358 14.59 -18.99 16.19
C GLU A 358 13.63 -17.83 15.91
N LEU A 359 13.81 -16.71 16.59
CA LEU A 359 13.02 -15.49 16.34
C LEU A 359 13.17 -15.04 14.88
N LYS A 360 14.40 -15.04 14.35
CA LYS A 360 14.69 -14.71 12.95
C LYS A 360 14.03 -15.72 12.01
N LYS A 361 14.17 -17.02 12.24
CA LYS A 361 13.55 -18.07 11.41
C LYS A 361 12.03 -17.99 11.38
N ALA A 362 11.40 -17.60 12.48
CA ALA A 362 9.95 -17.51 12.60
C ALA A 362 9.33 -16.24 12.02
N ASN A 363 10.08 -15.13 11.93
CA ASN A 363 9.52 -13.82 11.60
C ASN A 363 10.13 -13.16 10.35
N HIS A 364 11.42 -13.35 10.10
CA HIS A 364 12.10 -12.77 8.95
C HIS A 364 11.92 -13.65 7.71
N ASN A 365 11.76 -13.04 6.52
CA ASN A 365 11.67 -13.77 5.26
C ASN A 365 12.66 -13.22 4.24
N LEU A 366 13.57 -14.10 3.76
CA LEU A 366 14.64 -13.73 2.84
C LEU A 366 14.14 -13.24 1.47
N GLN A 367 13.06 -13.83 0.95
CA GLN A 367 12.52 -13.43 -0.34
C GLN A 367 11.85 -12.06 -0.29
N LEU A 368 11.16 -11.77 0.81
CA LEU A 368 10.58 -10.45 1.05
C LEU A 368 11.67 -9.39 1.22
N GLU A 369 12.74 -9.71 1.96
CA GLU A 369 13.90 -8.83 2.10
C GLU A 369 14.51 -8.50 0.74
N ASN A 370 14.77 -9.52 -0.10
CA ASN A 370 15.30 -9.33 -1.44
C ASN A 370 14.40 -8.44 -2.31
N LEU A 371 13.08 -8.60 -2.20
CA LEU A 371 12.11 -7.80 -2.93
C LEU A 371 12.09 -6.33 -2.48
N VAL A 372 11.97 -6.07 -1.17
CA VAL A 372 11.84 -4.70 -0.65
C VAL A 372 13.15 -3.92 -0.76
N LEU A 373 14.28 -4.61 -0.68
CA LEU A 373 15.61 -4.03 -0.90
C LEU A 373 15.98 -3.95 -2.37
N ASN A 374 15.22 -4.57 -3.26
CA ASN A 374 15.53 -4.69 -4.69
C ASN A 374 16.95 -5.19 -4.94
N ARG A 375 17.34 -6.29 -4.26
CA ARG A 375 18.70 -6.86 -4.36
C ARG A 375 19.03 -7.48 -5.73
N ASP A 376 18.02 -7.70 -6.56
CA ASP A 376 18.18 -8.25 -7.92
C ASP A 376 18.69 -7.22 -8.93
N THR A 377 18.81 -5.94 -8.52
CA THR A 377 19.34 -4.90 -9.40
C THR A 377 20.86 -4.97 -9.49
N ASN A 378 21.39 -4.80 -10.71
CA ASN A 378 22.83 -4.76 -10.96
C ASN A 378 23.46 -3.40 -10.62
N THR A 379 22.68 -2.36 -10.39
CA THR A 379 23.15 -1.00 -10.11
C THR A 379 22.48 -0.46 -8.86
N LEU A 380 23.26 0.17 -7.98
CA LEU A 380 22.75 0.75 -6.73
C LEU A 380 22.00 2.07 -6.96
N TYR A 381 22.29 2.76 -8.05
CA TYR A 381 21.70 4.06 -8.41
C TYR A 381 21.55 4.21 -9.92
N ALA A 382 20.87 5.25 -10.33
CA ALA A 382 20.82 5.74 -11.71
C ALA A 382 20.86 7.26 -11.72
N VAL A 383 21.62 7.84 -12.65
CA VAL A 383 21.58 9.27 -12.94
C VAL A 383 20.38 9.55 -13.82
N ARG A 384 19.50 10.46 -13.38
CA ARG A 384 18.29 10.84 -14.12
C ARG A 384 18.12 12.37 -14.08
N GLY A 385 18.39 13.01 -15.20
CA GLY A 385 18.52 14.48 -15.25
C GLY A 385 19.65 14.94 -14.36
N ASN A 386 19.41 15.85 -13.44
CA ASN A 386 20.37 16.36 -12.47
C ASN A 386 20.35 15.63 -11.11
N ASN A 387 19.70 14.46 -11.04
CA ASN A 387 19.54 13.69 -9.81
C ASN A 387 20.23 12.33 -9.86
N ILE A 388 20.82 11.93 -8.72
CA ILE A 388 21.24 10.56 -8.45
C ILE A 388 20.12 9.86 -7.69
N VAL A 389 19.43 8.93 -8.36
CA VAL A 389 18.25 8.24 -7.83
C VAL A 389 18.66 6.85 -7.36
N PRO A 390 18.35 6.46 -6.10
CA PRO A 390 18.60 5.11 -5.64
C PRO A 390 17.76 4.09 -6.43
N LYS A 391 18.31 2.89 -6.66
CA LYS A 391 17.59 1.74 -7.24
C LYS A 391 17.39 0.59 -6.27
N CYS A 392 17.97 0.68 -5.08
CA CYS A 392 17.86 -0.34 -4.05
C CYS A 392 17.62 0.31 -2.68
N GLY A 393 17.14 -0.49 -1.72
CA GLY A 393 17.01 -0.10 -0.33
C GLY A 393 15.99 1.00 -0.04
N TYR A 394 14.97 1.17 -0.88
CA TYR A 394 13.94 2.20 -0.70
C TYR A 394 13.28 2.17 0.68
N ILE A 395 13.21 0.99 1.31
CA ILE A 395 12.59 0.82 2.62
C ILE A 395 13.36 1.54 3.73
N PHE A 396 14.66 1.72 3.57
CA PHE A 396 15.53 2.39 4.53
C PHE A 396 15.78 3.87 4.20
N LEU A 397 15.64 4.25 2.92
CA LEU A 397 15.92 5.61 2.47
C LEU A 397 14.70 6.52 2.62
N THR A 398 14.93 7.76 3.07
CA THR A 398 13.89 8.78 3.14
C THR A 398 13.62 9.34 1.73
N PRO A 399 12.35 9.36 1.27
CA PRO A 399 12.00 9.92 -0.03
C PRO A 399 12.30 11.41 -0.11
N ARG A 400 12.82 11.87 -1.23
CA ARG A 400 13.11 13.30 -1.48
C ARG A 400 11.86 14.15 -1.71
N SER A 401 10.77 13.55 -2.20
CA SER A 401 9.54 14.26 -2.48
C SER A 401 8.81 14.63 -1.18
N LYS A 402 8.58 15.93 -0.96
CA LYS A 402 7.80 16.46 0.17
C LYS A 402 6.28 16.46 -0.09
N ALA A 403 5.82 15.85 -1.19
CA ALA A 403 4.40 15.81 -1.61
C ALA A 403 3.72 14.45 -1.36
N GLY A 404 4.27 13.61 -0.48
CA GLY A 404 3.74 12.29 -0.17
C GLY A 404 4.02 11.21 -1.22
N ARG A 405 4.68 11.55 -2.34
CA ARG A 405 5.09 10.59 -3.37
C ARG A 405 6.44 9.99 -3.03
N ALA A 406 6.59 8.71 -3.22
CA ALA A 406 7.81 7.98 -2.90
C ALA A 406 8.03 6.82 -3.87
N PRO A 407 9.25 6.28 -3.94
CA PRO A 407 9.50 5.00 -4.58
C PRO A 407 8.65 3.89 -3.95
N PHE A 408 8.37 2.84 -4.72
CA PHE A 408 7.64 1.69 -4.23
C PHE A 408 8.44 0.96 -3.13
N TYR A 409 7.79 0.48 -2.09
CA TYR A 409 8.37 -0.09 -0.86
C TYR A 409 9.13 0.90 0.04
N SER A 410 9.00 2.20 -0.15
CA SER A 410 9.58 3.15 0.82
C SER A 410 9.00 2.93 2.22
N GLY A 411 9.84 2.94 3.26
CA GLY A 411 9.41 2.73 4.65
C GLY A 411 8.56 3.88 5.19
N VAL A 412 8.80 5.10 4.69
CA VAL A 412 8.11 6.33 5.08
C VAL A 412 7.66 7.13 3.86
N LYS A 413 6.64 7.95 4.04
CA LYS A 413 6.18 8.96 3.07
C LYS A 413 6.30 10.33 3.71
N VAL A 414 6.75 11.34 2.96
CA VAL A 414 7.02 12.68 3.49
C VAL A 414 6.00 13.68 2.95
N ILE A 415 5.32 14.40 3.85
CA ILE A 415 4.43 15.53 3.50
C ILE A 415 4.98 16.78 4.21
N GLY A 416 5.51 17.71 3.41
CA GLY A 416 6.20 18.87 3.99
C GLY A 416 7.42 18.44 4.81
N ASN A 417 7.33 18.59 6.13
CA ASN A 417 8.37 18.17 7.08
C ASN A 417 7.94 16.97 7.94
N LEU A 418 6.78 16.36 7.64
CA LEU A 418 6.26 15.25 8.43
C LEU A 418 6.57 13.92 7.73
N GLU A 419 7.30 13.04 8.42
CA GLU A 419 7.50 11.65 8.01
C GLU A 419 6.37 10.78 8.55
N ILE A 420 5.64 10.12 7.67
CA ILE A 420 4.53 9.22 8.01
C ILE A 420 4.93 7.80 7.61
N PRO A 421 4.87 6.81 8.52
CA PRO A 421 5.09 5.42 8.15
C PRO A 421 4.17 4.99 7.01
N THR A 422 4.72 4.29 6.02
CA THR A 422 4.00 3.89 4.80
C THR A 422 2.72 3.11 5.08
N LEU A 423 2.70 2.28 6.13
CA LEU A 423 1.50 1.58 6.58
C LEU A 423 0.32 2.54 6.79
N TRP A 424 0.51 3.55 7.64
CA TRP A 424 -0.55 4.49 8.00
C TRP A 424 -0.92 5.42 6.86
N TYR A 425 0.08 5.88 6.12
CA TYR A 425 -0.14 6.70 4.94
C TYR A 425 -1.04 5.98 3.91
N ASN A 426 -0.71 4.73 3.59
CA ASN A 426 -1.46 3.95 2.61
C ASN A 426 -2.88 3.62 3.11
N ILE A 427 -3.07 3.33 4.40
CA ILE A 427 -4.40 3.14 4.99
C ILE A 427 -5.23 4.43 4.88
N ILE A 428 -4.64 5.60 5.14
CA ILE A 428 -5.33 6.89 5.00
C ILE A 428 -5.76 7.11 3.55
N ILE A 429 -4.90 6.84 2.57
CA ILE A 429 -5.25 6.94 1.15
C ILE A 429 -6.41 6.00 0.78
N LEU A 430 -6.36 4.75 1.22
CA LEU A 430 -7.45 3.79 1.00
C LEU A 430 -8.77 4.26 1.63
N LEU A 431 -8.73 4.84 2.84
CA LEU A 431 -9.92 5.41 3.50
C LEU A 431 -10.45 6.65 2.76
N LEU A 432 -9.57 7.50 2.23
CA LEU A 432 -9.97 8.62 1.37
C LEU A 432 -10.64 8.12 0.08
N MET A 433 -10.12 7.06 -0.53
CA MET A 433 -10.78 6.41 -1.66
C MET A 433 -12.15 5.84 -1.26
N CYS A 434 -12.28 5.20 -0.09
CA CYS A 434 -13.57 4.75 0.44
C CYS A 434 -14.56 5.91 0.58
N ALA A 435 -14.11 7.04 1.12
CA ALA A 435 -14.94 8.24 1.26
C ALA A 435 -15.40 8.80 -0.11
N ALA A 436 -14.51 8.84 -1.10
CA ALA A 436 -14.81 9.27 -2.45
C ALA A 436 -15.86 8.36 -3.13
N PHE A 437 -15.66 7.04 -3.10
CA PHE A 437 -16.64 6.09 -3.66
C PHE A 437 -17.96 6.12 -2.89
N GLY A 438 -17.92 6.27 -1.56
CA GLY A 438 -19.10 6.47 -0.74
C GLY A 438 -19.87 7.73 -1.13
N ALA A 439 -19.20 8.86 -1.34
CA ALA A 439 -19.81 10.10 -1.81
C ALA A 439 -20.46 9.94 -3.20
N CYS A 440 -19.82 9.22 -4.12
CA CYS A 440 -20.39 8.89 -5.44
C CYS A 440 -21.67 8.06 -5.31
N LEU A 441 -21.72 7.08 -4.39
CA LEU A 441 -22.91 6.28 -4.11
C LEU A 441 -24.07 7.16 -3.59
N TYR A 442 -23.79 8.09 -2.66
CA TYR A 442 -24.81 9.02 -2.14
C TYR A 442 -25.34 10.00 -3.18
N ALA A 443 -24.46 10.50 -4.04
CA ALA A 443 -24.81 11.45 -5.09
C ALA A 443 -25.65 10.83 -6.21
N ASP A 444 -25.81 9.49 -6.23
CA ASP A 444 -26.39 8.72 -7.35
C ASP A 444 -25.77 9.15 -8.69
N PHE A 445 -24.46 9.48 -8.62
CA PHE A 445 -23.74 10.10 -9.74
C PHE A 445 -23.78 9.25 -11.01
N PRO A 446 -23.57 7.92 -10.94
CA PRO A 446 -23.66 7.10 -12.14
C PRO A 446 -25.10 6.84 -12.58
N GLY A 447 -26.04 6.69 -11.63
CA GLY A 447 -27.45 6.38 -11.93
C GLY A 447 -28.17 7.47 -12.72
N LYS A 448 -27.76 8.73 -12.53
CA LYS A 448 -28.32 9.87 -13.28
C LYS A 448 -27.93 9.90 -14.76
N TYR A 449 -26.75 9.36 -15.11
CA TYR A 449 -26.20 9.41 -16.46
C TYR A 449 -26.43 8.12 -17.25
N VAL A 450 -26.42 6.97 -16.58
CA VAL A 450 -26.53 5.65 -17.25
C VAL A 450 -27.98 5.20 -17.40
N ARG A 451 -28.93 5.76 -16.61
CA ARG A 451 -30.38 5.38 -16.65
C ARG A 451 -31.21 6.23 -17.59
N LYS A 452 -30.61 7.12 -18.38
CA LYS A 452 -31.24 7.73 -19.52
C LYS A 452 -31.16 6.76 -20.69
#